data_4bc7db1335f996cf062692d857a0e05e
#
_entry.id   4bc7db1335f996cf062692d857a0e05e
#
_cell.length_a   1.000
_cell.length_b   1.000
_cell.length_c   1.000
_cell.angle_alpha   90.00
_cell.angle_beta   90.00
_cell.angle_gamma   90.00
#
_symmetry.space_group_name_H-M   'P 1'
#
loop_
_entity.id
_entity.type
_entity.pdbx_description
1 polymer ?
#
loop_
_entity_poly.entity_id
_entity_poly.type
_entity_poly.pdbx_seq_one_letter_code
_entity_poly.pdbx_strand_id
1 'polypeptide(L)'
;MSKKRRKSGRRIGLQAITLCISTAMVLILLGMVVTSVLTAQNLSSYVKENLTVTMVLSEEVTDPQARQMTVALQKLPYVHRVTYVSKEQVLKEQTAAMGTDPSEFIGENPFVGSMELQLKADYANKDSLKWITKNLKADSKVTDITYPQDLMDSVNDNLQRINLVLLVLAVLLTFVSFSLINNTVRLAMYARRFLINTMKLVGASWGFIRWPFVRSAMWQ
;
A
#
# COMPACT_ATOMS: atom_id res chain seq x y z
N MET A 1 28.39 57.58 6.96
CA MET A 1 28.78 56.15 7.03
C MET A 1 27.63 55.22 7.43
N SER A 2 26.47 55.29 6.75
CA SER A 2 25.27 54.52 7.21
C SER A 2 24.65 53.54 6.20
N LYS A 3 25.20 53.35 4.99
CA LYS A 3 24.58 52.53 3.91
C LYS A 3 25.06 51.06 3.81
N LYS A 4 26.12 50.67 4.54
CA LYS A 4 26.72 49.32 4.44
C LYS A 4 26.05 48.24 5.31
N ARG A 5 25.33 48.62 6.38
CA ARG A 5 24.69 47.69 7.32
C ARG A 5 23.40 47.06 6.78
N ARG A 6 22.65 47.72 5.89
CA ARG A 6 21.37 47.23 5.35
C ARG A 6 21.52 46.10 4.33
N LYS A 7 22.63 46.00 3.60
CA LYS A 7 22.85 44.93 2.58
C LYS A 7 23.17 43.56 3.17
N SER A 8 23.76 43.49 4.37
CA SER A 8 24.10 42.21 5.02
C SER A 8 22.86 41.48 5.53
N GLY A 9 21.92 42.17 6.18
CA GLY A 9 20.68 41.55 6.68
C GLY A 9 19.75 41.01 5.58
N ARG A 10 19.73 41.70 4.42
CA ARG A 10 18.90 41.29 3.29
C ARG A 10 19.42 40.01 2.59
N ARG A 11 20.74 39.78 2.58
CA ARG A 11 21.36 38.57 2.04
C ARG A 11 21.12 37.35 2.94
N ILE A 12 21.17 37.55 4.26
CA ILE A 12 20.88 36.48 5.24
C ILE A 12 19.40 36.07 5.17
N GLY A 13 18.48 37.04 4.99
CA GLY A 13 17.06 36.73 4.81
C GLY A 13 16.76 35.93 3.53
N LEU A 14 17.40 36.33 2.40
CA LEU A 14 17.24 35.60 1.14
C LEU A 14 17.78 34.16 1.23
N GLN A 15 18.90 33.94 1.88
CA GLN A 15 19.45 32.57 2.08
C GLN A 15 18.56 31.72 2.98
N ALA A 16 17.97 32.28 4.04
CA ALA A 16 17.03 31.60 4.90
C ALA A 16 15.75 31.21 4.14
N ILE A 17 15.21 32.10 3.30
CA ILE A 17 14.03 31.85 2.48
C ILE A 17 14.30 30.71 1.49
N THR A 18 15.42 30.76 0.76
CA THR A 18 15.79 29.70 -0.21
C THR A 18 15.92 28.35 0.50
N LEU A 19 16.46 28.35 1.70
CA LEU A 19 16.61 27.15 2.52
C LEU A 19 15.26 26.60 2.96
N CYS A 20 14.37 27.44 3.48
CA CYS A 20 13.01 27.03 3.86
C CYS A 20 12.24 26.44 2.67
N ILE A 21 12.34 27.08 1.50
CA ILE A 21 11.68 26.57 0.27
C ILE A 21 12.27 25.22 -0.13
N SER A 22 13.59 25.06 -0.11
CA SER A 22 14.26 23.81 -0.47
C SER A 22 13.90 22.67 0.48
N THR A 23 13.92 22.92 1.80
CA THR A 23 13.53 21.89 2.79
C THR A 23 12.05 21.56 2.72
N ALA A 24 11.17 22.54 2.53
CA ALA A 24 9.74 22.31 2.34
C ALA A 24 9.48 21.46 1.11
N MET A 25 10.16 21.72 -0.01
CA MET A 25 10.00 20.94 -1.25
C MET A 25 10.43 19.49 -1.06
N VAL A 26 11.53 19.23 -0.36
CA VAL A 26 11.99 17.86 -0.05
C VAL A 26 10.99 17.14 0.86
N LEU A 27 10.44 17.82 1.87
CA LEU A 27 9.44 17.24 2.77
C LEU A 27 8.13 16.93 2.04
N ILE A 28 7.70 17.78 1.11
CA ILE A 28 6.53 17.54 0.26
C ILE A 28 6.75 16.28 -0.61
N LEU A 29 7.91 16.17 -1.25
CA LEU A 29 8.25 15.01 -2.06
C LEU A 29 8.28 13.72 -1.22
N LEU A 30 8.85 13.78 -0.02
CA LEU A 30 8.89 12.65 0.90
C LEU A 30 7.47 12.27 1.38
N GLY A 31 6.63 13.25 1.67
CA GLY A 31 5.22 13.04 1.99
C GLY A 31 4.46 12.40 0.83
N MET A 32 4.69 12.84 -0.42
CA MET A 32 4.12 12.21 -1.62
C MET A 32 4.53 10.74 -1.76
N VAL A 33 5.79 10.41 -1.53
CA VAL A 33 6.25 9.01 -1.59
C VAL A 33 5.57 8.16 -0.52
N VAL A 34 5.50 8.65 0.72
CA VAL A 34 4.83 7.91 1.81
C VAL A 34 3.35 7.69 1.51
N THR A 35 2.62 8.71 1.06
CA THR A 35 1.21 8.57 0.68
C THR A 35 1.03 7.62 -0.50
N SER A 36 1.92 7.63 -1.49
CA SER A 36 1.89 6.69 -2.62
C SER A 36 2.08 5.25 -2.18
N VAL A 37 3.01 4.99 -1.24
CA VAL A 37 3.21 3.64 -0.66
C VAL A 37 1.95 3.16 0.05
N LEU A 38 1.37 3.99 0.91
CA LEU A 38 0.15 3.64 1.65
C LEU A 38 -1.03 3.40 0.71
N THR A 39 -1.19 4.23 -0.32
CA THR A 39 -2.24 4.07 -1.33
C THR A 39 -2.06 2.78 -2.12
N ALA A 40 -0.82 2.45 -2.53
CA ALA A 40 -0.53 1.21 -3.24
C ALA A 40 -0.83 -0.03 -2.37
N GLN A 41 -0.51 0.00 -1.08
CA GLN A 41 -0.83 -1.09 -0.15
C GLN A 41 -2.35 -1.26 0.02
N ASN A 42 -3.08 -0.17 0.23
CA ASN A 42 -4.54 -0.20 0.37
C ASN A 42 -5.22 -0.70 -0.91
N LEU A 43 -4.76 -0.24 -2.08
CA LEU A 43 -5.26 -0.69 -3.38
C LEU A 43 -4.98 -2.18 -3.59
N SER A 44 -3.78 -2.64 -3.22
CA SER A 44 -3.42 -4.05 -3.23
C SER A 44 -4.39 -4.90 -2.41
N SER A 45 -4.60 -4.51 -1.16
CA SER A 45 -5.52 -5.23 -0.27
C SER A 45 -6.93 -5.26 -0.84
N TYR A 46 -7.41 -4.11 -1.34
CA TYR A 46 -8.72 -4.00 -1.97
C TYR A 46 -8.87 -4.93 -3.18
N VAL A 47 -7.89 -4.96 -4.09
CA VAL A 47 -7.92 -5.86 -5.26
C VAL A 47 -7.87 -7.31 -4.82
N LYS A 48 -7.00 -7.68 -3.88
CA LYS A 48 -6.88 -9.03 -3.36
C LYS A 48 -8.17 -9.53 -2.68
N GLU A 49 -8.84 -8.69 -1.90
CA GLU A 49 -10.10 -9.04 -1.23
C GLU A 49 -11.28 -9.17 -2.20
N ASN A 50 -11.23 -8.48 -3.34
CA ASN A 50 -12.25 -8.59 -4.40
C ASN A 50 -11.98 -9.72 -5.40
N LEU A 51 -10.82 -10.39 -5.33
CA LEU A 51 -10.58 -11.57 -6.12
C LEU A 51 -11.41 -12.76 -5.61
N THR A 52 -12.23 -13.29 -6.50
CA THR A 52 -13.17 -14.37 -6.17
C THR A 52 -12.57 -15.72 -6.54
N VAL A 53 -12.61 -16.63 -5.59
CA VAL A 53 -12.35 -18.07 -5.80
C VAL A 53 -13.70 -18.73 -5.96
N THR A 54 -13.98 -19.26 -7.13
CA THR A 54 -15.23 -19.96 -7.44
C THR A 54 -15.08 -21.45 -7.16
N MET A 55 -15.89 -21.94 -6.26
CA MET A 55 -15.98 -23.36 -5.89
C MET A 55 -17.23 -23.95 -6.51
N VAL A 56 -17.05 -24.88 -7.43
CA VAL A 56 -18.15 -25.59 -8.12
C VAL A 56 -18.59 -26.73 -7.23
N LEU A 57 -19.89 -26.78 -6.94
CA LEU A 57 -20.47 -27.80 -6.09
C LEU A 57 -20.83 -29.08 -6.91
N SER A 58 -20.91 -30.22 -6.24
CA SER A 58 -21.44 -31.42 -6.84
C SER A 58 -22.94 -31.28 -7.10
N GLU A 59 -23.46 -31.94 -8.14
CA GLU A 59 -24.90 -31.99 -8.48
C GLU A 59 -25.79 -32.52 -7.35
N GLU A 60 -25.21 -33.32 -6.46
CA GLU A 60 -25.91 -33.92 -5.32
C GLU A 60 -26.16 -32.94 -4.17
N VAL A 61 -25.51 -31.75 -4.22
CA VAL A 61 -25.63 -30.75 -3.14
C VAL A 61 -26.93 -29.98 -3.29
N THR A 62 -27.79 -30.11 -2.29
CA THR A 62 -29.06 -29.36 -2.22
C THR A 62 -28.85 -27.94 -1.70
N ASP A 63 -29.76 -27.01 -2.05
CA ASP A 63 -29.72 -25.61 -1.58
C ASP A 63 -29.59 -25.46 -0.06
N PRO A 64 -30.34 -26.25 0.78
CA PRO A 64 -30.14 -26.16 2.23
C PRO A 64 -28.73 -26.56 2.68
N GLN A 65 -28.13 -27.60 2.04
CA GLN A 65 -26.77 -28.04 2.33
C GLN A 65 -25.74 -26.97 1.90
N ALA A 66 -25.93 -26.37 0.73
CA ALA A 66 -25.10 -25.28 0.25
C ALA A 66 -25.09 -24.07 1.22
N ARG A 67 -26.28 -23.69 1.72
CA ARG A 67 -26.40 -22.63 2.74
C ARG A 67 -25.71 -22.99 4.05
N GLN A 68 -25.78 -24.24 4.50
CA GLN A 68 -25.02 -24.68 5.68
C GLN A 68 -23.51 -24.62 5.45
N MET A 69 -23.03 -25.01 4.26
CA MET A 69 -21.63 -24.87 3.88
C MET A 69 -21.20 -23.39 3.86
N THR A 70 -22.04 -22.49 3.36
CA THR A 70 -21.77 -21.03 3.40
C THR A 70 -21.50 -20.56 4.83
N VAL A 71 -22.33 -20.96 5.79
CA VAL A 71 -22.15 -20.59 7.21
C VAL A 71 -20.88 -21.20 7.80
N ALA A 72 -20.54 -22.42 7.42
CA ALA A 72 -19.33 -23.09 7.89
C ALA A 72 -18.06 -22.41 7.33
N LEU A 73 -18.05 -22.14 6.02
CA LEU A 73 -16.94 -21.47 5.32
C LEU A 73 -16.73 -20.02 5.81
N GLN A 74 -17.80 -19.29 6.11
CA GLN A 74 -17.72 -17.93 6.62
C GLN A 74 -16.99 -17.82 7.97
N LYS A 75 -16.95 -18.91 8.76
CA LYS A 75 -16.24 -18.95 10.05
C LYS A 75 -14.74 -19.18 9.92
N LEU A 76 -14.25 -19.52 8.73
CA LEU A 76 -12.85 -19.80 8.52
C LEU A 76 -12.01 -18.50 8.58
N PRO A 77 -10.83 -18.54 9.19
CA PRO A 77 -10.04 -17.34 9.46
C PRO A 77 -9.56 -16.62 8.20
N TYR A 78 -9.41 -17.34 7.10
CA TYR A 78 -8.93 -16.81 5.82
C TYR A 78 -10.04 -16.31 4.89
N VAL A 79 -11.32 -16.53 5.25
CA VAL A 79 -12.46 -16.11 4.44
C VAL A 79 -12.92 -14.71 4.84
N HIS A 80 -13.10 -13.84 3.84
CA HIS A 80 -13.69 -12.53 4.00
C HIS A 80 -15.20 -12.58 3.79
N ARG A 81 -15.64 -13.17 2.69
CA ARG A 81 -17.07 -13.33 2.32
C ARG A 81 -17.29 -14.61 1.55
N VAL A 82 -18.45 -15.22 1.74
CA VAL A 82 -18.94 -16.34 0.93
C VAL A 82 -20.31 -15.99 0.39
N THR A 83 -20.50 -16.19 -0.90
CA THR A 83 -21.79 -16.04 -1.57
C THR A 83 -22.15 -17.35 -2.25
N TYR A 84 -23.33 -17.87 -1.98
CA TYR A 84 -23.87 -19.03 -2.70
C TYR A 84 -24.61 -18.53 -3.94
N VAL A 85 -24.29 -19.09 -5.10
CA VAL A 85 -24.96 -18.85 -6.37
C VAL A 85 -25.68 -20.13 -6.77
N SER A 86 -27.01 -20.10 -6.84
CA SER A 86 -27.80 -21.25 -7.20
C SER A 86 -27.63 -21.60 -8.69
N LYS A 87 -27.93 -22.84 -9.08
CA LYS A 87 -27.84 -23.27 -10.48
C LYS A 87 -28.71 -22.46 -11.44
N GLU A 88 -29.84 -21.93 -10.97
CA GLU A 88 -30.71 -21.05 -11.74
C GLU A 88 -30.06 -19.68 -11.96
N GLN A 89 -29.38 -19.17 -10.94
CA GLN A 89 -28.67 -17.90 -11.02
C GLN A 89 -27.43 -18.01 -11.90
N VAL A 90 -26.67 -19.11 -11.81
CA VAL A 90 -25.54 -19.39 -12.71
C VAL A 90 -26.01 -19.44 -14.17
N LEU A 91 -27.11 -20.12 -14.45
CA LEU A 91 -27.71 -20.17 -15.79
C LEU A 91 -28.05 -18.77 -16.29
N LYS A 92 -28.70 -17.93 -15.47
CA LYS A 92 -29.08 -16.58 -15.83
C LYS A 92 -27.87 -15.69 -16.13
N GLU A 93 -26.82 -15.78 -15.32
CA GLU A 93 -25.58 -15.02 -15.53
C GLU A 93 -24.83 -15.46 -16.79
N GLN A 94 -24.76 -16.78 -17.02
CA GLN A 94 -24.12 -17.32 -18.22
C GLN A 94 -24.93 -17.01 -19.49
N THR A 95 -26.25 -17.09 -19.43
CA THR A 95 -27.14 -16.66 -20.54
C THR A 95 -26.93 -15.19 -20.88
N ALA A 96 -26.81 -14.32 -19.86
CA ALA A 96 -26.56 -12.91 -20.06
C ALA A 96 -25.17 -12.65 -20.68
N ALA A 97 -24.15 -13.44 -20.31
CA ALA A 97 -22.80 -13.31 -20.83
C ALA A 97 -22.65 -13.86 -22.26
N MET A 98 -23.29 -14.98 -22.57
CA MET A 98 -23.23 -15.64 -23.88
C MET A 98 -24.26 -15.14 -24.90
N GLY A 99 -25.29 -14.42 -24.43
CA GLY A 99 -26.39 -13.93 -25.28
C GLY A 99 -27.36 -15.01 -25.75
N THR A 100 -27.20 -16.25 -25.30
CA THR A 100 -28.03 -17.41 -25.69
C THR A 100 -28.20 -18.30 -24.46
N ASP A 101 -29.40 -18.86 -24.26
CA ASP A 101 -29.69 -19.77 -23.18
C ASP A 101 -29.26 -21.23 -23.54
N PRO A 102 -28.23 -21.80 -22.88
CA PRO A 102 -27.77 -23.14 -23.17
C PRO A 102 -28.81 -24.22 -22.85
N SER A 103 -29.74 -23.94 -21.94
CA SER A 103 -30.80 -24.90 -21.57
C SER A 103 -31.78 -25.15 -22.70
N GLU A 104 -31.97 -24.20 -23.65
CA GLU A 104 -32.81 -24.41 -24.82
C GLU A 104 -32.27 -25.49 -25.79
N PHE A 105 -30.95 -25.68 -25.81
CA PHE A 105 -30.30 -26.66 -26.69
C PHE A 105 -30.19 -28.06 -26.06
N ILE A 106 -30.03 -28.12 -24.72
CA ILE A 106 -29.72 -29.33 -23.97
C ILE A 106 -31.02 -29.94 -23.38
N GLY A 107 -32.05 -29.10 -23.20
CA GLY A 107 -33.33 -29.50 -22.61
C GLY A 107 -33.39 -29.47 -21.09
N GLU A 108 -32.23 -29.27 -20.43
CA GLU A 108 -32.09 -29.08 -18.97
C GLU A 108 -30.98 -28.09 -18.65
N ASN A 109 -30.97 -27.60 -17.42
CA ASN A 109 -29.93 -26.70 -16.97
C ASN A 109 -28.59 -27.44 -16.80
N PRO A 110 -27.56 -27.18 -17.61
CA PRO A 110 -26.27 -27.86 -17.53
C PRO A 110 -25.37 -27.34 -16.38
N PHE A 111 -25.79 -26.31 -15.70
CA PHE A 111 -24.98 -25.70 -14.65
C PHE A 111 -25.33 -26.24 -13.27
N VAL A 112 -24.32 -26.34 -12.43
CA VAL A 112 -24.42 -26.69 -11.02
C VAL A 112 -24.29 -25.45 -10.14
N GLY A 113 -24.72 -25.53 -8.89
CA GLY A 113 -24.53 -24.44 -7.94
C GLY A 113 -23.07 -24.20 -7.69
N SER A 114 -22.73 -22.96 -7.41
CA SER A 114 -21.36 -22.56 -7.09
C SER A 114 -21.31 -21.70 -5.82
N MET A 115 -20.15 -21.67 -5.20
CA MET A 115 -19.84 -20.77 -4.10
C MET A 115 -18.71 -19.85 -4.49
N GLU A 116 -18.93 -18.56 -4.34
CA GLU A 116 -17.93 -17.51 -4.52
C GLU A 116 -17.31 -17.16 -3.19
N LEU A 117 -16.03 -17.45 -3.04
CA LEU A 117 -15.25 -17.14 -1.86
C LEU A 117 -14.35 -15.95 -2.13
N GLN A 118 -14.51 -14.90 -1.35
CA GLN A 118 -13.56 -13.81 -1.26
C GLN A 118 -12.65 -14.07 -0.07
N LEU A 119 -11.34 -14.06 -0.31
CA LEU A 119 -10.34 -14.27 0.74
C LEU A 119 -9.90 -12.94 1.33
N LYS A 120 -9.44 -12.97 2.58
CA LYS A 120 -8.77 -11.80 3.15
C LYS A 120 -7.45 -11.56 2.41
N ALA A 121 -7.04 -10.31 2.27
CA ALA A 121 -5.85 -9.88 1.52
C ALA A 121 -4.59 -10.67 1.88
N ASP A 122 -4.41 -10.98 3.17
CA ASP A 122 -3.24 -11.72 3.68
C ASP A 122 -3.15 -13.16 3.14
N TYR A 123 -4.29 -13.76 2.79
CA TYR A 123 -4.40 -15.12 2.27
C TYR A 123 -4.58 -15.17 0.75
N ALA A 124 -4.80 -14.04 0.10
CA ALA A 124 -4.91 -13.95 -1.36
C ALA A 124 -3.51 -13.92 -2.01
N ASN A 125 -2.75 -15.00 -1.83
CA ASN A 125 -1.42 -15.21 -2.40
C ASN A 125 -1.25 -16.68 -2.84
N LYS A 126 -0.28 -16.91 -3.72
CA LYS A 126 -0.04 -18.21 -4.36
C LYS A 126 0.14 -19.37 -3.38
N ASP A 127 0.87 -19.13 -2.30
CA ASP A 127 1.18 -20.19 -1.33
C ASP A 127 -0.04 -20.53 -0.46
N SER A 128 -0.78 -19.50 -0.03
CA SER A 128 -2.01 -19.69 0.72
C SER A 128 -3.09 -20.36 -0.13
N LEU A 129 -3.25 -19.96 -1.39
CA LEU A 129 -4.23 -20.57 -2.30
C LEU A 129 -3.97 -22.04 -2.53
N LYS A 130 -2.72 -22.47 -2.65
CA LYS A 130 -2.39 -23.91 -2.84
C LYS A 130 -2.93 -24.78 -1.71
N TRP A 131 -2.71 -24.40 -0.46
CA TRP A 131 -3.19 -25.20 0.66
C TRP A 131 -4.69 -25.01 0.90
N ILE A 132 -5.24 -23.81 0.70
CA ILE A 132 -6.68 -23.53 0.81
C ILE A 132 -7.45 -24.37 -0.22
N THR A 133 -7.07 -24.31 -1.49
CA THR A 133 -7.73 -25.08 -2.56
C THR A 133 -7.59 -26.60 -2.33
N LYS A 134 -6.43 -27.05 -1.85
CA LYS A 134 -6.25 -28.46 -1.49
C LYS A 134 -7.18 -28.90 -0.36
N ASN A 135 -7.34 -28.07 0.67
CA ASN A 135 -8.23 -28.35 1.79
C ASN A 135 -9.71 -28.32 1.36
N LEU A 136 -10.09 -27.34 0.55
CA LEU A 136 -11.48 -27.24 0.06
C LEU A 136 -11.85 -28.36 -0.93
N LYS A 137 -10.91 -28.81 -1.78
CA LYS A 137 -11.11 -29.96 -2.68
C LYS A 137 -11.17 -31.30 -1.94
N ALA A 138 -10.77 -31.38 -0.69
CA ALA A 138 -10.88 -32.60 0.10
C ALA A 138 -12.34 -32.89 0.53
N ASP A 139 -13.24 -31.92 0.44
CA ASP A 139 -14.67 -32.14 0.66
C ASP A 139 -15.32 -32.75 -0.60
N SER A 140 -15.94 -33.91 -0.46
CA SER A 140 -16.61 -34.63 -1.55
C SER A 140 -17.75 -33.85 -2.22
N LYS A 141 -18.24 -32.80 -1.58
CA LYS A 141 -19.26 -31.87 -2.09
C LYS A 141 -18.72 -30.85 -3.10
N VAL A 142 -17.41 -30.76 -3.26
CA VAL A 142 -16.73 -29.83 -4.14
C VAL A 142 -16.17 -30.56 -5.34
N THR A 143 -16.67 -30.23 -6.52
CA THR A 143 -16.23 -30.84 -7.79
C THR A 143 -14.96 -30.18 -8.29
N ASP A 144 -14.94 -28.87 -8.35
CA ASP A 144 -13.77 -28.12 -8.81
C ASP A 144 -13.65 -26.72 -8.14
N ILE A 145 -12.45 -26.16 -8.21
CA ILE A 145 -12.17 -24.82 -7.70
C ILE A 145 -11.42 -24.06 -8.77
N THR A 146 -12.02 -22.96 -9.20
CA THR A 146 -11.47 -22.07 -10.21
C THR A 146 -11.17 -20.70 -9.62
N TYR A 147 -10.02 -20.15 -9.93
CA TYR A 147 -9.65 -18.79 -9.56
C TYR A 147 -8.72 -18.20 -10.63
N PRO A 148 -8.72 -16.86 -10.83
CA PRO A 148 -7.88 -16.20 -11.83
C PRO A 148 -6.41 -16.18 -11.39
N GLN A 149 -5.67 -17.27 -11.63
CA GLN A 149 -4.26 -17.42 -11.23
C GLN A 149 -3.38 -16.31 -11.78
N ASP A 150 -3.54 -16.00 -13.07
CA ASP A 150 -2.72 -14.99 -13.76
C ASP A 150 -2.91 -13.58 -13.17
N LEU A 151 -4.14 -13.24 -12.76
CA LEU A 151 -4.43 -11.97 -12.12
C LEU A 151 -3.82 -11.90 -10.72
N MET A 152 -3.92 -12.98 -9.95
CA MET A 152 -3.35 -13.04 -8.60
C MET A 152 -1.82 -12.96 -8.61
N ASP A 153 -1.17 -13.69 -9.50
CA ASP A 153 0.29 -13.65 -9.67
C ASP A 153 0.74 -12.26 -10.14
N SER A 154 0.06 -11.69 -11.14
CA SER A 154 0.38 -10.35 -11.67
C SER A 154 0.20 -9.24 -10.63
N VAL A 155 -0.86 -9.27 -9.84
CA VAL A 155 -1.10 -8.30 -8.77
C VAL A 155 -0.01 -8.40 -7.70
N ASN A 156 0.33 -9.61 -7.27
CA ASN A 156 1.33 -9.80 -6.21
C ASN A 156 2.74 -9.37 -6.64
N ASP A 157 3.17 -9.77 -7.85
CA ASP A 157 4.48 -9.45 -8.39
C ASP A 157 4.65 -7.96 -8.70
N ASN A 158 3.65 -7.34 -9.33
CA ASN A 158 3.69 -5.91 -9.63
C ASN A 158 3.71 -5.05 -8.37
N LEU A 159 2.93 -5.43 -7.36
CA LEU A 159 2.90 -4.71 -6.09
C LEU A 159 4.21 -4.84 -5.32
N GLN A 160 4.83 -6.01 -5.34
CA GLN A 160 6.13 -6.20 -4.72
C GLN A 160 7.22 -5.35 -5.41
N ARG A 161 7.21 -5.27 -6.73
CA ARG A 161 8.12 -4.40 -7.51
C ARG A 161 7.88 -2.92 -7.22
N ILE A 162 6.62 -2.49 -7.20
CA ILE A 162 6.25 -1.10 -6.88
C ILE A 162 6.72 -0.75 -5.47
N ASN A 163 6.45 -1.60 -4.48
CA ASN A 163 6.91 -1.40 -3.11
C ASN A 163 8.44 -1.29 -3.00
N LEU A 164 9.18 -2.14 -3.72
CA LEU A 164 10.64 -2.07 -3.75
C LEU A 164 11.14 -0.75 -4.33
N VAL A 165 10.59 -0.31 -5.47
CA VAL A 165 10.96 0.95 -6.11
C VAL A 165 10.64 2.14 -5.19
N LEU A 166 9.47 2.16 -4.57
CA LEU A 166 9.08 3.21 -3.63
C LEU A 166 9.97 3.23 -2.38
N LEU A 167 10.35 2.07 -1.86
CA LEU A 167 11.27 1.96 -0.72
C LEU A 167 12.66 2.52 -1.07
N VAL A 168 13.22 2.15 -2.21
CA VAL A 168 14.51 2.68 -2.69
C VAL A 168 14.43 4.20 -2.85
N LEU A 169 13.36 4.70 -3.43
CA LEU A 169 13.13 6.14 -3.60
C LEU A 169 13.04 6.87 -2.24
N ALA A 170 12.33 6.29 -1.27
CA ALA A 170 12.22 6.84 0.08
C ALA A 170 13.58 6.92 0.77
N VAL A 171 14.42 5.88 0.65
CA VAL A 171 15.78 5.87 1.19
C VAL A 171 16.65 6.94 0.54
N LEU A 172 16.60 7.08 -0.79
CA LEU A 172 17.33 8.11 -1.52
C LEU A 172 16.92 9.52 -1.08
N LEU A 173 15.62 9.78 -0.99
CA LEU A 173 15.09 11.07 -0.54
C LEU A 173 15.49 11.39 0.89
N THR A 174 15.49 10.39 1.77
CA THR A 174 15.96 10.54 3.16
C THR A 174 17.45 10.90 3.20
N PHE A 175 18.27 10.26 2.36
CA PHE A 175 19.70 10.57 2.27
C PHE A 175 19.97 11.99 1.74
N VAL A 176 19.25 12.40 0.70
CA VAL A 176 19.32 13.76 0.15
C VAL A 176 18.89 14.79 1.20
N SER A 177 17.78 14.52 1.92
CA SER A 177 17.28 15.39 3.00
C SER A 177 18.34 15.56 4.10
N PHE A 178 18.95 14.47 4.55
CA PHE A 178 20.03 14.52 5.55
C PHE A 178 21.25 15.30 5.06
N SER A 179 21.63 15.12 3.79
CA SER A 179 22.74 15.86 3.17
C SER A 179 22.46 17.37 3.11
N LEU A 180 21.23 17.76 2.74
CA LEU A 180 20.82 19.17 2.71
C LEU A 180 20.84 19.80 4.09
N ILE A 181 20.31 19.12 5.11
CA ILE A 181 20.32 19.59 6.50
C ILE A 181 21.77 19.80 6.97
N ASN A 182 22.65 18.83 6.72
CA ASN A 182 24.03 18.88 7.13
C ASN A 182 24.80 20.05 6.46
N ASN A 183 24.57 20.26 5.16
CA ASN A 183 25.16 21.36 4.41
C ASN A 183 24.66 22.73 4.94
N THR A 184 23.38 22.82 5.24
CA THR A 184 22.75 23.99 5.82
C THR A 184 23.33 24.38 7.19
N VAL A 185 23.43 23.40 8.09
CA VAL A 185 24.00 23.61 9.42
C VAL A 185 25.45 24.09 9.31
N ARG A 186 26.23 23.49 8.41
CA ARG A 186 27.63 23.93 8.14
C ARG A 186 27.69 25.36 7.66
N LEU A 187 26.83 25.76 6.74
CA LEU A 187 26.75 27.12 6.22
C LEU A 187 26.35 28.12 7.31
N ALA A 188 25.38 27.79 8.14
CA ALA A 188 24.93 28.59 9.28
C ALA A 188 26.05 28.80 10.31
N MET A 189 26.80 27.74 10.62
CA MET A 189 27.96 27.83 11.52
C MET A 189 29.06 28.72 10.92
N TYR A 190 29.36 28.59 9.63
CA TYR A 190 30.35 29.42 8.96
C TYR A 190 29.96 30.90 8.94
N ALA A 191 28.69 31.21 8.67
CA ALA A 191 28.18 32.58 8.68
C ALA A 191 28.31 33.26 10.07
N ARG A 192 28.25 32.49 11.14
CA ARG A 192 28.33 32.98 12.53
C ARG A 192 29.67 32.67 13.21
N ARG A 193 30.71 32.33 12.44
CA ARG A 193 32.03 31.93 12.97
C ARG A 193 32.65 32.91 13.96
N PHE A 194 32.51 34.24 13.73
CA PHE A 194 33.03 35.27 14.64
C PHE A 194 32.33 35.24 15.99
N LEU A 195 31.00 35.09 16.00
CA LEU A 195 30.22 35.00 17.23
C LEU A 195 30.59 33.73 18.03
N ILE A 196 30.80 32.61 17.35
CA ILE A 196 31.23 31.33 17.96
C ILE A 196 32.62 31.49 18.57
N ASN A 197 33.57 32.15 17.87
CA ASN A 197 34.90 32.43 18.41
C ASN A 197 34.85 33.33 19.63
N THR A 198 34.05 34.37 19.64
CA THR A 198 33.89 35.27 20.79
C THR A 198 33.34 34.52 22.01
N MET A 199 32.32 33.67 21.81
CA MET A 199 31.77 32.83 22.88
C MET A 199 32.81 31.84 23.43
N LYS A 200 33.65 31.28 22.55
CA LYS A 200 34.73 30.34 22.94
C LYS A 200 35.78 31.06 23.77
N LEU A 201 36.15 32.28 23.42
CA LEU A 201 37.13 33.12 24.15
C LEU A 201 36.65 33.50 25.54
N VAL A 202 35.33 33.66 25.74
CA VAL A 202 34.71 33.96 27.05
C VAL A 202 34.49 32.68 27.88
N GLY A 203 34.92 31.50 27.37
CA GLY A 203 34.84 30.23 28.10
C GLY A 203 33.49 29.52 28.05
N ALA A 204 32.63 29.85 27.08
CA ALA A 204 31.34 29.18 26.92
C ALA A 204 31.50 27.68 26.56
N SER A 205 30.72 26.82 27.22
CA SER A 205 30.74 25.39 26.95
C SER A 205 30.22 25.06 25.54
N TRP A 206 30.69 23.94 24.94
CA TRP A 206 30.27 23.50 23.60
C TRP A 206 28.74 23.24 23.51
N GLY A 207 28.10 22.81 24.60
CA GLY A 207 26.65 22.67 24.67
C GLY A 207 25.92 24.00 24.54
N PHE A 208 26.39 25.04 25.22
CA PHE A 208 25.82 26.37 25.16
C PHE A 208 25.97 27.00 23.76
N ILE A 209 27.09 26.73 23.08
CA ILE A 209 27.34 27.25 21.73
C ILE A 209 26.43 26.54 20.69
N ARG A 210 26.17 25.23 20.84
CA ARG A 210 25.36 24.44 19.90
C ARG A 210 23.86 24.66 20.08
N TRP A 211 23.37 24.90 21.27
CA TRP A 211 21.97 25.03 21.60
C TRP A 211 21.16 26.01 20.72
N PRO A 212 21.61 27.25 20.47
CA PRO A 212 20.91 28.19 19.61
C PRO A 212 20.75 27.69 18.16
N PHE A 213 21.72 26.91 17.66
CA PHE A 213 21.67 26.37 16.30
C PHE A 213 20.68 25.22 16.20
N VAL A 214 20.66 24.33 17.20
CA VAL A 214 19.68 23.23 17.26
C VAL A 214 18.27 23.80 17.39
N ARG A 215 18.08 24.78 18.30
CA ARG A 215 16.78 25.43 18.49
C ARG A 215 16.30 26.14 17.22
N SER A 216 17.19 26.85 16.51
CA SER A 216 16.79 27.51 15.25
C SER A 216 16.46 26.51 14.13
N ALA A 217 17.08 25.35 14.11
CA ALA A 217 16.77 24.29 13.16
C ALA A 217 15.44 23.58 13.46
N MET A 218 14.99 23.57 14.73
CA MET A 218 13.69 22.99 15.12
C MET A 218 12.51 23.95 14.84
N TRP A 219 12.76 25.24 14.70
CA TRP A 219 11.73 26.27 14.49
C TRP A 219 11.64 26.76 13.02
N GLN A 220 12.39 26.16 12.13
CA GLN A 220 12.33 26.37 10.68
C GLN A 220 11.68 25.19 9.97
#